data_11c4e69e3b094e381e2ab79e7d725a6e
#
_entry.id   11c4e69e3b094e381e2ab79e7d725a6e
#
_cell.length_a   1.000
_cell.length_b   1.000
_cell.length_c   1.000
_cell.angle_alpha   90.00
_cell.angle_beta   90.00
_cell.angle_gamma   90.00
#
_symmetry.space_group_name_H-M   'P 1'
#
loop_
_entity.id
_entity.type
_entity.pdbx_description
1 polymer ?
#
loop_
_entity_poly.entity_id
_entity_poly.type
_entity_poly.pdbx_seq_one_letter_code
_entity_poly.pdbx_strand_id
1 'polypeptide(L)'
;MIKYCENCGSALTEKLLPTEDRLRLVCDECGHIAYVNPRIVSGTLPVANGRVWLLRRGIEPRMGYWTYPAGYQEIDETTVDAAIRETLEETGLRVAVSRLFGIYSRAGSHVVNVVYLARHVDESATPSLSREALEILSFGPDEVPWDDLAFPSTELVLQDWVSLVRGPEATP
;
A
#
# COMPACT_ATOMS: atom_id res chain seq x y z
N MET A 1 2.34 15.94 -11.46
CA MET A 1 1.56 16.03 -12.73
C MET A 1 2.57 15.94 -13.87
N ILE A 2 2.36 15.06 -14.84
CA ILE A 2 3.22 14.90 -16.03
C ILE A 2 3.10 16.17 -16.86
N LYS A 3 4.23 16.78 -17.22
CA LYS A 3 4.27 18.06 -17.96
C LYS A 3 4.78 17.90 -19.38
N TYR A 4 5.55 16.86 -19.65
CA TYR A 4 6.23 16.65 -20.91
C TYR A 4 5.88 15.29 -21.50
N CYS A 5 5.85 15.22 -22.81
CA CYS A 5 5.57 14.01 -23.58
C CYS A 5 6.75 13.03 -23.47
N GLU A 6 6.50 11.80 -23.13
CA GLU A 6 7.52 10.74 -23.03
C GLU A 6 8.11 10.33 -24.39
N ASN A 7 7.37 10.57 -25.51
CA ASN A 7 7.82 10.22 -26.84
C ASN A 7 8.74 11.28 -27.48
N CYS A 8 8.42 12.57 -27.32
CA CYS A 8 9.15 13.65 -28.02
C CYS A 8 9.63 14.78 -27.15
N GLY A 9 9.36 14.77 -25.84
CA GLY A 9 9.81 15.79 -24.90
C GLY A 9 9.02 17.10 -24.93
N SER A 10 8.09 17.29 -25.84
CA SER A 10 7.29 18.53 -25.95
C SER A 10 6.27 18.65 -24.80
N ALA A 11 5.80 19.84 -24.51
CA ALA A 11 4.80 20.08 -23.46
C ALA A 11 3.48 19.36 -23.77
N LEU A 12 2.84 18.85 -22.74
CA LEU A 12 1.49 18.28 -22.81
C LEU A 12 0.46 19.33 -22.48
N THR A 13 -0.66 19.29 -23.20
CA THR A 13 -1.84 20.15 -22.99
C THR A 13 -3.07 19.30 -22.63
N GLU A 14 -3.95 19.84 -21.79
CA GLU A 14 -5.22 19.18 -21.48
C GLU A 14 -6.22 19.40 -22.61
N LYS A 15 -6.78 18.30 -23.14
CA LYS A 15 -7.78 18.31 -24.19
C LYS A 15 -8.91 17.33 -23.94
N LEU A 16 -10.12 17.71 -24.28
CA LEU A 16 -11.25 16.78 -24.42
C LEU A 16 -11.20 16.19 -25.84
N LEU A 17 -10.91 14.90 -25.93
CA LEU A 17 -10.91 14.19 -27.21
C LEU A 17 -12.31 13.71 -27.57
N PRO A 18 -12.66 13.60 -28.85
CA PRO A 18 -14.01 13.19 -29.29
C PRO A 18 -14.42 11.79 -28.77
N THR A 19 -13.46 10.94 -28.49
CA THR A 19 -13.66 9.55 -28.00
C THR A 19 -13.56 9.41 -26.49
N GLU A 20 -13.32 10.51 -25.75
CA GLU A 20 -13.08 10.49 -24.30
C GLU A 20 -14.16 11.28 -23.56
N ASP A 21 -14.49 10.83 -22.35
CA ASP A 21 -15.46 11.47 -21.46
C ASP A 21 -14.82 12.46 -20.47
N ARG A 22 -13.49 12.64 -20.55
CA ARG A 22 -12.69 13.47 -19.65
C ARG A 22 -11.50 14.09 -20.35
N LEU A 23 -10.93 15.13 -19.74
CA LEU A 23 -9.70 15.75 -20.22
C LEU A 23 -8.54 14.76 -20.16
N ARG A 24 -7.73 14.75 -21.24
CA ARG A 24 -6.50 13.97 -21.34
C ARG A 24 -5.31 14.89 -21.59
N LEU A 25 -4.15 14.46 -21.12
CA LEU A 25 -2.89 15.12 -21.47
C LEU A 25 -2.47 14.65 -22.86
N VAL A 26 -2.42 15.57 -23.81
CA VAL A 26 -2.14 15.30 -25.23
C VAL A 26 -0.93 16.11 -25.67
N CYS A 27 -0.05 15.49 -26.44
CA CYS A 27 1.06 16.16 -27.09
C CYS A 27 0.60 16.74 -28.43
N ASP A 28 0.74 18.05 -28.60
CA ASP A 28 0.35 18.73 -29.86
C ASP A 28 1.29 18.42 -31.01
N GLU A 29 2.55 18.06 -30.71
CA GLU A 29 3.57 17.79 -31.72
C GLU A 29 3.50 16.38 -32.31
N CYS A 30 3.27 15.35 -31.46
CA CYS A 30 3.29 13.96 -31.92
C CYS A 30 1.97 13.19 -31.73
N GLY A 31 0.93 13.84 -31.17
CA GLY A 31 -0.38 13.21 -30.94
C GLY A 31 -0.42 12.21 -29.79
N HIS A 32 0.68 12.00 -29.06
CA HIS A 32 0.70 11.06 -27.94
C HIS A 32 -0.29 11.48 -26.83
N ILE A 33 -1.05 10.51 -26.33
CA ILE A 33 -1.96 10.70 -25.19
C ILE A 33 -1.30 10.08 -23.94
N ALA A 34 -0.96 10.92 -22.98
CA ALA A 34 -0.38 10.47 -21.73
C ALA A 34 -1.49 10.08 -20.74
N TYR A 35 -1.69 8.78 -20.55
CA TYR A 35 -2.62 8.26 -19.55
C TYR A 35 -1.99 8.32 -18.16
N VAL A 36 -2.73 8.91 -17.23
CA VAL A 36 -2.34 8.94 -15.80
C VAL A 36 -3.18 7.92 -15.06
N ASN A 37 -2.53 6.84 -14.64
CA ASN A 37 -3.15 5.75 -13.90
C ASN A 37 -2.64 5.72 -12.46
N PRO A 38 -3.42 5.21 -11.49
CA PRO A 38 -2.94 4.99 -10.15
C PRO A 38 -1.84 3.92 -10.16
N ARG A 39 -0.85 4.09 -9.28
CA ARG A 39 0.20 3.10 -9.05
C ARG A 39 -0.30 2.03 -8.10
N ILE A 40 0.21 0.82 -8.25
CA ILE A 40 -0.06 -0.28 -7.32
C ILE A 40 0.93 -0.18 -6.17
N VAL A 41 0.40 -0.21 -4.95
CA VAL A 41 1.14 -0.40 -3.71
C VAL A 41 0.74 -1.76 -3.16
N SER A 42 1.70 -2.64 -2.97
CA SER A 42 1.47 -4.00 -2.46
C SER A 42 2.05 -4.14 -1.07
N GLY A 43 1.30 -4.74 -0.16
CA GLY A 43 1.75 -4.92 1.21
C GLY A 43 1.13 -6.14 1.88
N THR A 44 1.64 -6.45 3.06
CA THR A 44 1.10 -7.52 3.88
C THR A 44 0.59 -7.03 5.22
N LEU A 45 -0.36 -7.75 5.79
CA LEU A 45 -0.63 -7.79 7.21
C LEU A 45 0.08 -9.02 7.78
N PRO A 46 1.28 -8.87 8.35
CA PRO A 46 1.98 -9.98 9.00
C PRO A 46 1.30 -10.28 10.32
N VAL A 47 0.67 -11.43 10.44
CA VAL A 47 -0.07 -11.83 11.65
C VAL A 47 0.58 -13.04 12.30
N ALA A 48 0.76 -12.95 13.62
CA ALA A 48 1.19 -14.06 14.48
C ALA A 48 0.44 -13.99 15.82
N ASN A 49 -0.06 -15.10 16.30
CA ASN A 49 -0.74 -15.22 17.59
C ASN A 49 -1.89 -14.19 17.81
N GLY A 50 -2.68 -13.93 16.75
CA GLY A 50 -3.78 -12.95 16.79
C GLY A 50 -3.34 -11.48 16.86
N ARG A 51 -2.07 -11.20 16.62
CA ARG A 51 -1.51 -9.85 16.60
C ARG A 51 -0.97 -9.50 15.23
N VAL A 52 -1.13 -8.25 14.80
CA VAL A 52 -0.59 -7.72 13.54
C VAL A 52 0.69 -6.95 13.80
N TRP A 53 1.69 -7.13 12.95
CA TRP A 53 2.91 -6.34 13.00
C TRP A 53 2.77 -5.09 12.15
N LEU A 54 3.05 -3.94 12.77
CA LEU A 54 3.10 -2.64 12.12
C LEU A 54 4.49 -2.04 12.28
N LEU A 55 4.85 -1.16 11.36
CA LEU A 55 6.04 -0.34 11.44
C LEU A 55 5.68 1.14 11.64
N ARG A 56 6.52 1.85 12.37
CA ARG A 56 6.47 3.29 12.51
C ARG A 56 7.37 3.93 11.47
N ARG A 57 6.81 4.69 10.56
CA ARG A 57 7.52 5.23 9.40
C ARG A 57 8.72 6.09 9.78
N GLY A 58 9.86 5.85 9.16
CA GLY A 58 11.10 6.63 9.30
C GLY A 58 11.29 7.67 8.19
N ILE A 59 10.42 7.70 7.18
CA ILE A 59 10.51 8.57 6.00
C ILE A 59 9.20 9.30 5.72
N GLU A 60 9.30 10.43 5.00
CA GLU A 60 8.13 11.14 4.49
C GLU A 60 7.47 10.38 3.30
N PRO A 61 6.17 10.54 3.06
CA PRO A 61 5.21 11.30 3.87
C PRO A 61 4.82 10.54 5.16
N ARG A 62 4.37 11.28 6.17
CA ARG A 62 3.88 10.72 7.43
C ARG A 62 4.95 10.01 8.27
N MET A 63 6.17 10.56 8.33
CA MET A 63 7.18 10.12 9.27
C MET A 63 6.64 10.12 10.70
N GLY A 64 6.95 9.08 11.48
CA GLY A 64 6.50 8.93 12.87
C GLY A 64 5.11 8.29 13.06
N TYR A 65 4.37 7.99 11.98
CA TYR A 65 3.06 7.35 12.03
C TYR A 65 3.15 5.85 11.70
N TRP A 66 2.17 5.08 12.16
CA TRP A 66 2.10 3.64 12.00
C TRP A 66 1.45 3.20 10.69
N THR A 67 1.98 2.14 10.09
CA THR A 67 1.40 1.48 8.92
C THR A 67 1.80 0.00 8.88
N TYR A 68 1.10 -0.77 8.07
CA TYR A 68 1.56 -2.10 7.68
C TYR A 68 2.67 -1.97 6.62
N PRO A 69 3.59 -2.96 6.52
CA PRO A 69 4.66 -2.93 5.50
C PRO A 69 4.08 -3.00 4.09
N ALA A 70 4.46 -2.04 3.25
CA ALA A 70 3.98 -1.92 1.87
C ALA A 70 4.76 -0.89 1.06
N GLY A 71 4.98 -1.20 -0.22
CA GLY A 71 5.61 -0.29 -1.17
C GLY A 71 5.13 -0.46 -2.60
N TYR A 72 5.74 0.27 -3.51
CA TYR A 72 5.39 0.23 -4.92
C TYR A 72 5.80 -1.09 -5.56
N GLN A 73 4.86 -1.67 -6.34
CA GLN A 73 5.17 -2.80 -7.18
C GLN A 73 6.09 -2.38 -8.31
N GLU A 74 7.18 -3.12 -8.53
CA GLU A 74 8.05 -2.99 -9.68
C GLU A 74 7.49 -3.76 -10.90
N ILE A 75 8.00 -3.44 -12.10
CA ILE A 75 7.41 -3.95 -13.34
C ILE A 75 7.69 -5.44 -13.59
N ASP A 76 8.73 -5.98 -12.97
CA ASP A 76 9.22 -7.35 -13.13
C ASP A 76 8.78 -8.31 -12.01
N GLU A 77 7.85 -7.89 -11.17
CA GLU A 77 7.33 -8.71 -10.07
C GLU A 77 5.79 -8.75 -10.04
N THR A 78 5.24 -9.78 -9.39
CA THR A 78 3.80 -9.84 -9.11
C THR A 78 3.45 -9.02 -7.86
N THR A 79 2.16 -8.69 -7.65
CA THR A 79 1.72 -8.01 -6.42
C THR A 79 2.03 -8.81 -5.15
N VAL A 80 2.06 -10.16 -5.24
CA VAL A 80 2.45 -11.04 -4.13
C VAL A 80 3.94 -10.92 -3.84
N ASP A 81 4.78 -10.94 -4.89
CA ASP A 81 6.23 -10.83 -4.73
C ASP A 81 6.60 -9.47 -4.16
N ALA A 82 6.00 -8.38 -4.66
CA ALA A 82 6.15 -7.03 -4.12
C ALA A 82 5.82 -6.97 -2.63
N ALA A 83 4.66 -7.51 -2.23
CA ALA A 83 4.23 -7.48 -0.84
C ALA A 83 5.19 -8.25 0.09
N ILE A 84 5.73 -9.39 -0.36
CA ILE A 84 6.72 -10.18 0.39
C ILE A 84 8.05 -9.44 0.46
N ARG A 85 8.54 -8.88 -0.64
CA ARG A 85 9.78 -8.11 -0.72
C ARG A 85 9.73 -6.90 0.20
N GLU A 86 8.70 -6.07 0.09
CA GLU A 86 8.53 -4.87 0.92
C GLU A 86 8.45 -5.23 2.40
N THR A 87 7.74 -6.29 2.77
CA THR A 87 7.68 -6.75 4.16
C THR A 87 9.06 -7.12 4.68
N LEU A 88 9.86 -7.84 3.88
CA LEU A 88 11.21 -8.22 4.26
C LEU A 88 12.14 -6.99 4.35
N GLU A 89 12.08 -6.09 3.39
CA GLU A 89 12.92 -4.88 3.33
C GLU A 89 12.63 -3.92 4.49
N GLU A 90 11.35 -3.68 4.78
CA GLU A 90 10.95 -2.73 5.80
C GLU A 90 11.04 -3.28 7.24
N THR A 91 10.83 -4.58 7.42
CA THR A 91 10.70 -5.18 8.77
C THR A 91 11.69 -6.29 9.08
N GLY A 92 12.41 -6.82 8.09
CA GLY A 92 13.26 -8.01 8.24
C GLY A 92 12.49 -9.31 8.42
N LEU A 93 11.15 -9.27 8.46
CA LEU A 93 10.31 -10.45 8.65
C LEU A 93 10.13 -11.22 7.34
N ARG A 94 10.38 -12.52 7.39
CA ARG A 94 10.03 -13.44 6.31
C ARG A 94 8.59 -13.90 6.50
N VAL A 95 7.76 -13.67 5.49
CA VAL A 95 6.34 -14.00 5.54
C VAL A 95 5.94 -14.94 4.40
N ALA A 96 4.91 -15.73 4.65
CA ALA A 96 4.20 -16.50 3.64
C ALA A 96 2.79 -15.93 3.50
N VAL A 97 2.45 -15.51 2.28
CA VAL A 97 1.11 -15.02 1.96
C VAL A 97 0.08 -16.15 2.12
N SER A 98 -0.96 -15.89 2.87
CA SER A 98 -2.06 -16.82 3.09
C SER A 98 -3.19 -16.62 2.07
N ARG A 99 -3.56 -15.36 1.82
CA ARG A 99 -4.61 -14.97 0.86
C ARG A 99 -4.58 -13.48 0.57
N LEU A 100 -5.21 -13.07 -0.52
CA LEU A 100 -5.58 -11.67 -0.70
C LEU A 100 -6.50 -11.26 0.46
N PHE A 101 -6.14 -10.16 1.13
CA PHE A 101 -6.93 -9.60 2.21
C PHE A 101 -7.96 -8.60 1.68
N GLY A 102 -7.50 -7.64 0.88
CA GLY A 102 -8.37 -6.67 0.23
C GLY A 102 -7.65 -5.79 -0.78
N ILE A 103 -8.45 -5.06 -1.55
CA ILE A 103 -8.00 -4.01 -2.46
C ILE A 103 -8.64 -2.70 -1.99
N TYR A 104 -7.81 -1.71 -1.67
CA TYR A 104 -8.24 -0.44 -1.10
C TYR A 104 -7.88 0.69 -2.04
N SER A 105 -8.91 1.34 -2.56
CA SER A 105 -8.76 2.49 -3.46
C SER A 105 -9.79 3.58 -3.13
N ARG A 106 -9.45 4.80 -3.48
CA ARG A 106 -10.35 5.94 -3.32
C ARG A 106 -10.27 6.82 -4.56
N ALA A 107 -11.40 7.34 -5.01
CA ALA A 107 -11.43 8.32 -6.09
C ALA A 107 -10.51 9.51 -5.78
N GLY A 108 -9.70 9.92 -6.75
CA GLY A 108 -8.68 10.97 -6.60
C GLY A 108 -7.38 10.51 -5.94
N SER A 109 -7.25 9.26 -5.52
CA SER A 109 -5.99 8.68 -5.06
C SER A 109 -5.07 8.35 -6.24
N HIS A 110 -3.78 8.58 -6.05
CA HIS A 110 -2.75 8.17 -7.01
C HIS A 110 -2.25 6.73 -6.79
N VAL A 111 -2.83 6.02 -5.82
CA VAL A 111 -2.45 4.63 -5.51
C VAL A 111 -3.68 3.74 -5.33
N VAL A 112 -3.50 2.47 -5.65
CA VAL A 112 -4.37 1.36 -5.28
C VAL A 112 -3.55 0.45 -4.39
N ASN A 113 -4.05 0.16 -3.17
CA ASN A 113 -3.37 -0.73 -2.24
C ASN A 113 -3.92 -2.14 -2.40
N VAL A 114 -3.04 -3.09 -2.67
CA VAL A 114 -3.32 -4.53 -2.71
C VAL A 114 -2.69 -5.14 -1.47
N VAL A 115 -3.51 -5.61 -0.54
CA VAL A 115 -3.06 -6.06 0.78
C VAL A 115 -3.31 -7.54 0.94
N TYR A 116 -2.29 -8.25 1.41
CA TYR A 116 -2.33 -9.69 1.65
C TYR A 116 -2.26 -10.01 3.14
N LEU A 117 -3.07 -10.96 3.59
CA LEU A 117 -2.88 -11.56 4.90
C LEU A 117 -1.70 -12.52 4.81
N ALA A 118 -0.75 -12.37 5.72
CA ALA A 118 0.45 -13.17 5.74
C ALA A 118 0.77 -13.68 7.14
N ARG A 119 1.42 -14.83 7.23
CA ARG A 119 1.94 -15.40 8.46
C ARG A 119 3.46 -15.36 8.46
N HIS A 120 4.07 -15.31 9.62
CA HIS A 120 5.52 -15.44 9.76
C HIS A 120 5.95 -16.85 9.33
N VAL A 121 7.05 -16.93 8.59
CA VAL A 121 7.67 -18.23 8.26
C VAL A 121 8.36 -18.81 9.48
N ASP A 122 8.96 -17.96 10.31
CA ASP A 122 9.57 -18.31 11.60
C ASP A 122 8.95 -17.42 12.68
N GLU A 123 8.11 -18.01 13.52
CA GLU A 123 7.43 -17.30 14.62
C GLU A 123 8.38 -16.82 15.72
N SER A 124 9.60 -17.35 15.78
CA SER A 124 10.65 -16.90 16.69
C SER A 124 11.47 -15.73 16.17
N ALA A 125 11.31 -15.40 14.88
CA ALA A 125 12.03 -14.29 14.26
C ALA A 125 11.61 -12.95 14.88
N THR A 126 12.60 -12.18 15.27
CA THR A 126 12.41 -10.80 15.69
C THR A 126 12.58 -9.85 14.52
N PRO A 127 11.71 -8.84 14.38
CA PRO A 127 11.87 -7.85 13.32
C PRO A 127 13.19 -7.09 13.48
N SER A 128 13.72 -6.63 12.36
CA SER A 128 14.89 -5.77 12.31
C SER A 128 14.53 -4.45 11.65
N LEU A 129 15.00 -3.35 12.26
CA LEU A 129 14.74 -2.01 11.74
C LEU A 129 15.48 -1.80 10.41
N SER A 130 14.76 -1.29 9.44
CA SER A 130 15.32 -0.75 8.20
C SER A 130 15.59 0.75 8.34
N ARG A 131 16.09 1.39 7.28
CA ARG A 131 16.23 2.85 7.26
C ARG A 131 14.87 3.57 7.18
N GLU A 132 13.83 2.85 6.79
CA GLU A 132 12.48 3.37 6.56
C GLU A 132 11.55 3.14 7.76
N ALA A 133 12.02 2.42 8.80
CA ALA A 133 11.27 2.12 10.00
C ALA A 133 11.99 2.64 11.25
N LEU A 134 11.30 3.46 12.04
CA LEU A 134 11.77 3.91 13.37
C LEU A 134 11.52 2.86 14.45
N GLU A 135 10.47 2.09 14.30
CA GLU A 135 9.98 1.13 15.29
C GLU A 135 9.13 0.07 14.59
N ILE A 136 9.15 -1.15 15.11
CA ILE A 136 8.29 -2.24 14.61
C ILE A 136 7.72 -2.94 15.83
N LEU A 137 6.38 -2.95 15.96
CA LEU A 137 5.67 -3.56 17.08
C LEU A 137 4.51 -4.41 16.60
N SER A 138 4.11 -5.37 17.42
CA SER A 138 2.87 -6.12 17.21
C SER A 138 1.74 -5.54 18.06
N PHE A 139 0.54 -5.48 17.48
CA PHE A 139 -0.66 -4.95 18.11
C PHE A 139 -1.78 -5.98 18.09
N GLY A 140 -2.42 -6.15 19.24
CA GLY A 140 -3.72 -6.84 19.30
C GLY A 140 -4.85 -5.97 18.75
N PRO A 141 -6.04 -6.54 18.53
CA PRO A 141 -7.17 -5.79 17.96
C PRO A 141 -7.63 -4.61 18.84
N ASP A 142 -7.37 -4.63 20.15
CA ASP A 142 -7.71 -3.55 21.07
C ASP A 142 -6.56 -2.55 21.30
N GLU A 143 -5.40 -2.82 20.70
CA GLU A 143 -4.17 -2.02 20.92
C GLU A 143 -3.79 -1.18 19.70
N VAL A 144 -4.57 -1.27 18.60
CA VAL A 144 -4.27 -0.53 17.36
C VAL A 144 -4.21 0.97 17.65
N PRO A 145 -3.12 1.66 17.26
CA PRO A 145 -2.92 3.09 17.54
C PRO A 145 -3.69 3.96 16.54
N TRP A 146 -5.02 4.00 16.64
CA TRP A 146 -5.92 4.62 15.65
C TRP A 146 -5.61 6.08 15.34
N ASP A 147 -5.21 6.87 16.35
CA ASP A 147 -4.92 8.30 16.20
C ASP A 147 -3.57 8.58 15.51
N ASP A 148 -2.70 7.55 15.47
CA ASP A 148 -1.34 7.65 14.95
C ASP A 148 -1.13 6.85 13.65
N LEU A 149 -2.20 6.52 12.91
CA LEU A 149 -2.09 5.82 11.63
C LEU A 149 -1.65 6.75 10.50
N ALA A 150 -0.77 6.25 9.64
CA ALA A 150 -0.15 7.04 8.59
C ALA A 150 -1.13 7.45 7.48
N PHE A 151 -2.02 6.56 7.08
CA PHE A 151 -2.87 6.76 5.91
C PHE A 151 -4.31 6.30 6.15
N PRO A 152 -5.30 6.92 5.49
CA PRO A 152 -6.68 6.44 5.54
C PRO A 152 -6.84 4.99 5.04
N SER A 153 -5.99 4.53 4.12
CA SER A 153 -5.97 3.14 3.68
C SER A 153 -5.49 2.20 4.78
N THR A 154 -4.52 2.61 5.60
CA THR A 154 -4.07 1.83 6.76
C THR A 154 -5.20 1.64 7.77
N GLU A 155 -5.96 2.71 8.02
CA GLU A 155 -7.10 2.66 8.92
C GLU A 155 -8.16 1.65 8.43
N LEU A 156 -8.57 1.74 7.15
CA LEU A 156 -9.54 0.81 6.56
C LEU A 156 -9.08 -0.64 6.64
N VAL A 157 -7.81 -0.90 6.28
CA VAL A 157 -7.22 -2.24 6.35
C VAL A 157 -7.25 -2.81 7.77
N LEU A 158 -6.91 -2.00 8.77
CA LEU A 158 -6.89 -2.44 10.17
C LEU A 158 -8.30 -2.59 10.74
N GLN A 159 -9.27 -1.78 10.34
CA GLN A 159 -10.68 -1.95 10.70
C GLN A 159 -11.21 -3.30 10.19
N ASP A 160 -10.93 -3.65 8.93
CA ASP A 160 -11.31 -4.94 8.35
C ASP A 160 -10.61 -6.10 9.07
N TRP A 161 -9.32 -5.93 9.44
CA TRP A 161 -8.58 -6.96 10.17
C TRP A 161 -9.15 -7.16 11.59
N VAL A 162 -9.43 -6.10 12.32
CA VAL A 162 -10.05 -6.18 13.66
C VAL A 162 -11.41 -6.87 13.59
N SER A 163 -12.22 -6.52 12.58
CA SER A 163 -13.51 -7.15 12.34
C SER A 163 -13.37 -8.65 12.05
N LEU A 164 -12.36 -9.03 11.26
CA LEU A 164 -12.06 -10.44 10.97
C LEU A 164 -11.67 -11.22 12.23
N VAL A 165 -10.82 -10.64 13.09
CA VAL A 165 -10.32 -11.31 14.31
C VAL A 165 -11.40 -11.44 15.37
N ARG A 166 -12.25 -10.44 15.52
CA ARG A 166 -13.37 -10.47 16.48
C ARG A 166 -14.52 -11.40 16.04
N GLY A 167 -14.58 -11.75 14.75
CA GLY A 167 -15.70 -12.48 14.17
C GLY A 167 -16.95 -11.59 13.99
N PRO A 168 -17.99 -12.10 13.35
CA PRO A 168 -19.24 -11.37 13.27
C PRO A 168 -19.78 -11.13 14.69
N GLU A 169 -20.01 -9.87 15.06
CA GLU A 169 -20.75 -9.54 16.27
C GLU A 169 -22.06 -10.32 16.21
N ALA A 170 -22.31 -11.12 17.23
CA ALA A 170 -23.62 -11.72 17.40
C ALA A 170 -24.62 -10.54 17.55
N THR A 171 -25.35 -10.27 16.49
CA THR A 171 -26.44 -9.28 16.54
C THR A 171 -27.41 -9.73 17.64
N PRO A 172 -27.73 -8.85 18.59
CA PRO A 172 -28.63 -9.18 19.70
C PRO A 172 -30.04 -9.53 19.22
#